data_069438f19c06a3147a8b4dee3876afac
#
_entry.id   069438f19c06a3147a8b4dee3876afac
#
_cell.length_a   1.000
_cell.length_b   1.000
_cell.length_c   1.000
_cell.angle_alpha   90.00
_cell.angle_beta   90.00
_cell.angle_gamma   90.00
#
_symmetry.space_group_name_H-M   'P 1'
#
loop_
_entity.id
_entity.type
_entity.pdbx_description
1 polymer ?
#
loop_
_entity_poly.entity_id
_entity_poly.type
_entity_poly.pdbx_seq_one_letter_code
_entity_poly.pdbx_strand_id
1 'polypeptide(L)'
;MLVIGIAGGSGSGKTTVVKAITEQLQENVVVIPQDSYYKDLSHYTEEQKRVHNFDHPDSIDFELLRAQLKELSEGNEVEQPVYSYITCGRSKNETVRVKPADVIIVEGILIFTDPKLRKLMDIKIFVDADDDDRLMRVMARDIVERGKTVEWVIERYSKTVKPMYLQFIEPSKRYADIIIPQGGHNKVAIDVISATIEKSLNK
;
A
#
# COMPACT_ATOMS: atom_id res chain seq x y z
N MET A 1 -19.14 -8.53 2.38
CA MET A 1 -17.94 -7.64 2.31
C MET A 1 -16.79 -8.46 1.77
N LEU A 2 -16.04 -7.91 0.83
CA LEU A 2 -14.87 -8.53 0.20
C LEU A 2 -13.62 -7.71 0.54
N VAL A 3 -12.56 -8.35 1.02
CA VAL A 3 -11.29 -7.70 1.36
C VAL A 3 -10.23 -8.05 0.31
N ILE A 4 -9.67 -7.04 -0.35
CA ILE A 4 -8.69 -7.20 -1.42
C ILE A 4 -7.37 -6.56 -0.98
N GLY A 5 -6.28 -7.33 -1.01
CA GLY A 5 -4.94 -6.81 -0.80
C GLY A 5 -4.27 -6.51 -2.14
N ILE A 6 -3.76 -5.28 -2.32
CA ILE A 6 -2.98 -4.89 -3.50
C ILE A 6 -1.57 -4.50 -3.09
N ALA A 7 -0.62 -5.40 -3.29
CA ALA A 7 0.79 -5.21 -2.97
C ALA A 7 1.65 -4.98 -4.22
N GLY A 8 2.90 -4.60 -4.02
CA GLY A 8 3.91 -4.41 -5.09
C GLY A 8 4.96 -3.38 -4.69
N GLY A 9 6.08 -3.32 -5.39
CA GLY A 9 7.18 -2.40 -5.10
C GLY A 9 6.80 -0.93 -5.21
N SER A 10 7.61 -0.06 -4.60
CA SER A 10 7.50 1.38 -4.87
C SER A 10 7.71 1.65 -6.36
N GLY A 11 6.84 2.46 -6.98
CA GLY A 11 6.87 2.73 -8.42
C GLY A 11 6.25 1.63 -9.31
N SER A 12 5.71 0.53 -8.75
CA SER A 12 5.08 -0.53 -9.58
C SER A 12 3.75 -0.11 -10.21
N GLY A 13 3.12 0.98 -9.78
CA GLY A 13 1.83 1.44 -10.28
C GLY A 13 0.62 0.93 -9.49
N LYS A 14 0.79 0.48 -8.25
CA LYS A 14 -0.32 0.03 -7.36
C LYS A 14 -1.47 1.04 -7.29
N THR A 15 -1.16 2.28 -6.96
CA THR A 15 -2.16 3.34 -6.81
C THR A 15 -2.95 3.57 -8.11
N THR A 16 -2.31 3.42 -9.27
CA THR A 16 -2.98 3.48 -10.58
C THR A 16 -3.94 2.31 -10.76
N VAL A 17 -3.51 1.10 -10.38
CA VAL A 17 -4.36 -0.11 -10.41
C VAL A 17 -5.54 0.04 -9.45
N VAL A 18 -5.30 0.46 -8.22
CA VAL A 18 -6.36 0.72 -7.21
C VAL A 18 -7.38 1.70 -7.76
N LYS A 19 -6.92 2.84 -8.29
CA LYS A 19 -7.79 3.86 -8.87
C LYS A 19 -8.63 3.30 -10.02
N ALA A 20 -8.01 2.58 -10.96
CA ALA A 20 -8.71 2.02 -12.10
C ALA A 20 -9.76 0.97 -11.70
N ILE A 21 -9.45 0.10 -10.73
CA ILE A 21 -10.42 -0.85 -10.18
C ILE A 21 -11.57 -0.11 -9.49
N THR A 22 -11.28 0.89 -8.66
CA THR A 22 -12.28 1.65 -7.92
C THR A 22 -13.22 2.42 -8.85
N GLU A 23 -12.70 2.96 -9.98
CA GLU A 23 -13.50 3.65 -10.98
C GLU A 23 -14.42 2.73 -11.78
N GLN A 24 -14.06 1.46 -11.93
CA GLN A 24 -14.87 0.47 -12.67
C GLN A 24 -15.95 -0.18 -11.80
N LEU A 25 -15.68 -0.33 -10.50
CA LEU A 25 -16.65 -0.93 -9.57
C LEU A 25 -17.81 0.04 -9.30
N GLN A 26 -19.03 -0.45 -9.42
CA GLN A 26 -20.25 0.31 -9.06
C GLN A 26 -20.59 0.19 -7.58
N GLU A 27 -19.88 -0.65 -6.87
CA GLU A 27 -20.09 -0.97 -5.47
C GLU A 27 -19.52 0.09 -4.53
N ASN A 28 -19.95 0.08 -3.28
CA ASN A 28 -19.36 0.90 -2.24
C ASN A 28 -17.97 0.36 -1.90
N VAL A 29 -16.92 1.11 -2.29
CA VAL A 29 -15.52 0.72 -2.15
C VAL A 29 -14.80 1.66 -1.21
N VAL A 30 -14.07 1.10 -0.26
CA VAL A 30 -13.16 1.83 0.63
C VAL A 30 -11.72 1.40 0.39
N VAL A 31 -10.81 2.36 0.30
CA VAL A 31 -9.38 2.12 0.17
C VAL A 31 -8.68 2.42 1.50
N ILE A 32 -7.95 1.46 2.01
CA ILE A 32 -7.13 1.55 3.22
C ILE A 32 -5.66 1.55 2.81
N PRO A 33 -5.00 2.71 2.72
CA PRO A 33 -3.59 2.78 2.41
C PRO A 33 -2.73 2.37 3.62
N GLN A 34 -1.82 1.43 3.42
CA GLN A 34 -0.82 1.05 4.43
C GLN A 34 -0.06 2.26 4.98
N ASP A 35 0.15 3.25 4.13
CA ASP A 35 0.94 4.44 4.47
C ASP A 35 0.35 5.25 5.64
N SER A 36 -0.95 5.15 5.90
CA SER A 36 -1.59 5.71 7.11
C SER A 36 -1.13 5.02 8.40
N TYR A 37 -0.59 3.83 8.31
CA TYR A 37 -0.22 2.98 9.45
C TYR A 37 1.27 2.96 9.75
N TYR A 38 2.07 3.88 9.21
CA TYR A 38 3.43 4.06 9.70
C TYR A 38 3.41 4.37 11.19
N LYS A 39 4.35 3.80 11.94
CA LYS A 39 4.53 4.11 13.37
C LYS A 39 4.86 5.58 13.57
N ASP A 40 4.34 6.15 14.64
CA ASP A 40 4.61 7.54 15.00
C ASP A 40 6.06 7.72 15.46
N LEU A 41 6.82 8.50 14.69
CA LEU A 41 8.21 8.86 15.00
C LEU A 41 8.33 10.33 15.44
N SER A 42 7.25 10.95 15.89
CA SER A 42 7.26 12.35 16.35
C SER A 42 8.23 12.59 17.51
N HIS A 43 8.54 11.54 18.28
CA HIS A 43 9.50 11.55 19.38
C HIS A 43 10.97 11.35 18.96
N TYR A 44 11.23 11.06 17.67
CA TYR A 44 12.59 10.91 17.15
C TYR A 44 13.19 12.28 16.82
N THR A 45 14.53 12.40 16.96
CA THR A 45 15.26 13.56 16.46
C THR A 45 15.26 13.55 14.92
N GLU A 46 15.53 14.70 14.30
CA GLU A 46 15.59 14.79 12.83
C GLU A 46 16.68 13.87 12.24
N GLU A 47 17.78 13.68 12.97
CA GLU A 47 18.85 12.75 12.58
C GLU A 47 18.39 11.30 12.61
N GLN A 48 17.65 10.89 13.65
CA GLN A 48 17.06 9.56 13.75
C GLN A 48 16.02 9.30 12.67
N LYS A 49 15.16 10.28 12.36
CA LYS A 49 14.18 10.19 11.27
C LYS A 49 14.85 10.03 9.91
N ARG A 50 15.98 10.75 9.70
CA ARG A 50 16.73 10.71 8.45
C ARG A 50 17.31 9.33 8.13
N VAL A 51 17.72 8.58 9.15
CA VAL A 51 18.30 7.23 9.00
C VAL A 51 17.27 6.11 9.14
N HIS A 52 16.04 6.44 9.50
CA HIS A 52 14.98 5.46 9.68
C HIS A 52 14.60 4.78 8.35
N ASN A 53 14.46 3.46 8.39
CA ASN A 53 14.10 2.68 7.20
C ASN A 53 12.59 2.48 7.11
N PHE A 54 11.91 3.36 6.40
CA PHE A 54 10.47 3.31 6.18
C PHE A 54 10.01 2.14 5.29
N ASP A 55 10.91 1.53 4.56
CA ASP A 55 10.61 0.39 3.69
C ASP A 55 10.77 -0.98 4.43
N HIS A 56 11.10 -0.96 5.75
CA HIS A 56 11.17 -2.16 6.59
C HIS A 56 9.81 -2.48 7.23
N PRO A 57 9.40 -3.76 7.34
CA PRO A 57 8.12 -4.15 7.95
C PRO A 57 7.90 -3.59 9.37
N ASP A 58 8.96 -3.44 10.16
CA ASP A 58 8.89 -2.89 11.52
C ASP A 58 8.45 -1.42 11.57
N SER A 59 8.48 -0.71 10.45
CA SER A 59 7.99 0.67 10.35
C SER A 59 6.46 0.76 10.34
N ILE A 60 5.77 -0.36 10.10
CA ILE A 60 4.31 -0.41 10.01
C ILE A 60 3.69 -0.93 11.30
N ASP A 61 2.61 -0.30 11.71
CA ASP A 61 1.75 -0.75 12.79
C ASP A 61 0.70 -1.74 12.24
N PHE A 62 1.17 -2.97 11.97
CA PHE A 62 0.28 -4.03 11.49
C PHE A 62 -0.77 -4.44 12.52
N GLU A 63 -0.53 -4.21 13.80
CA GLU A 63 -1.50 -4.53 14.85
C GLU A 63 -2.73 -3.65 14.73
N LEU A 64 -2.53 -2.34 14.62
CA LEU A 64 -3.62 -1.39 14.42
C LEU A 64 -4.33 -1.62 13.08
N LEU A 65 -3.59 -1.84 11.98
CA LEU A 65 -4.17 -2.11 10.67
C LEU A 65 -5.07 -3.35 10.69
N ARG A 66 -4.62 -4.44 11.31
CA ARG A 66 -5.43 -5.67 11.45
C ARG A 66 -6.65 -5.47 12.33
N ALA A 67 -6.51 -4.75 13.44
CA ALA A 67 -7.62 -4.46 14.34
C ALA A 67 -8.71 -3.66 13.61
N GLN A 68 -8.34 -2.59 12.92
CA GLN A 68 -9.29 -1.76 12.18
C GLN A 68 -9.92 -2.49 11.00
N LEU A 69 -9.16 -3.31 10.28
CA LEU A 69 -9.72 -4.12 9.20
C LEU A 69 -10.74 -5.13 9.72
N LYS A 70 -10.50 -5.71 10.90
CA LYS A 70 -11.45 -6.60 11.56
C LYS A 70 -12.72 -5.86 11.98
N GLU A 71 -12.62 -4.71 12.62
CA GLU A 71 -13.78 -3.88 12.98
C GLU A 71 -14.64 -3.54 11.76
N LEU A 72 -14.01 -3.11 10.67
CA LEU A 72 -14.73 -2.86 9.41
C LEU A 72 -15.44 -4.12 8.89
N SER A 73 -14.80 -5.30 9.05
CA SER A 73 -15.40 -6.57 8.64
C SER A 73 -16.59 -6.99 9.50
N GLU A 74 -16.64 -6.52 10.71
CA GLU A 74 -17.76 -6.74 11.67
C GLU A 74 -18.87 -5.67 11.53
N GLY A 75 -18.71 -4.72 10.59
CA GLY A 75 -19.68 -3.67 10.32
C GLY A 75 -19.50 -2.41 11.17
N ASN A 76 -18.37 -2.27 11.88
CA ASN A 76 -18.07 -1.12 12.72
C ASN A 76 -17.25 -0.07 11.94
N GLU A 77 -17.48 1.20 12.25
CA GLU A 77 -16.67 2.31 11.73
C GLU A 77 -15.35 2.39 12.49
N VAL A 78 -14.29 2.87 11.81
CA VAL A 78 -12.96 3.06 12.40
C VAL A 78 -12.41 4.46 12.15
N GLU A 79 -11.53 4.90 13.04
CA GLU A 79 -10.79 6.16 12.91
C GLU A 79 -9.38 5.86 12.37
N GLN A 80 -9.23 5.92 11.05
CA GLN A 80 -7.95 5.70 10.38
C GLN A 80 -6.97 6.81 10.73
N PRO A 81 -5.71 6.50 11.09
CA PRO A 81 -4.70 7.53 11.36
C PRO A 81 -4.39 8.38 10.13
N VAL A 82 -4.07 9.65 10.37
CA VAL A 82 -3.48 10.55 9.36
C VAL A 82 -1.98 10.60 9.62
N TYR A 83 -1.18 10.15 8.64
CA TYR A 83 0.27 10.16 8.71
C TYR A 83 0.87 11.30 7.89
N SER A 84 1.80 12.03 8.46
CA SER A 84 2.54 13.10 7.81
C SER A 84 3.96 12.66 7.46
N TYR A 85 4.29 12.62 6.19
CA TYR A 85 5.67 12.38 5.72
C TYR A 85 6.63 13.53 6.04
N ILE A 86 6.11 14.73 6.30
CA ILE A 86 6.93 15.89 6.64
C ILE A 86 7.44 15.76 8.06
N THR A 87 6.55 15.43 9.01
CA THR A 87 6.90 15.30 10.43
C THR A 87 7.32 13.88 10.81
N CYS A 88 7.15 12.90 9.92
CA CYS A 88 7.32 11.48 10.18
C CYS A 88 6.52 11.01 11.39
N GLY A 89 5.29 11.49 11.52
CA GLY A 89 4.44 11.23 12.67
C GLY A 89 2.96 11.15 12.31
N ARG A 90 2.19 10.58 13.22
CA ARG A 90 0.73 10.56 13.13
C ARG A 90 0.17 11.88 13.67
N SER A 91 -0.84 12.43 13.00
CA SER A 91 -1.60 13.55 13.55
C SER A 91 -2.25 13.14 14.88
N LYS A 92 -2.14 14.00 15.90
CA LYS A 92 -2.77 13.75 17.20
C LYS A 92 -4.24 14.18 17.21
N ASN A 93 -4.61 15.06 16.30
CA ASN A 93 -5.91 15.75 16.31
C ASN A 93 -6.77 15.41 15.09
N GLU A 94 -6.25 14.62 14.14
CA GLU A 94 -6.93 14.32 12.90
C GLU A 94 -6.93 12.83 12.65
N THR A 95 -8.09 12.28 12.35
CA THR A 95 -8.30 10.94 11.85
C THR A 95 -9.23 11.00 10.66
N VAL A 96 -9.27 9.96 9.86
CA VAL A 96 -10.25 9.79 8.80
C VAL A 96 -11.26 8.74 9.25
N ARG A 97 -12.51 9.14 9.40
CA ARG A 97 -13.59 8.22 9.71
C ARG A 97 -13.88 7.35 8.49
N VAL A 98 -13.67 6.07 8.63
CA VAL A 98 -13.90 5.06 7.59
C VAL A 98 -15.10 4.20 7.98
N LYS A 99 -16.07 4.13 7.08
CA LYS A 99 -17.28 3.31 7.24
C LYS A 99 -17.08 1.95 6.58
N PRO A 100 -17.80 0.92 7.06
CA PRO A 100 -17.86 -0.36 6.37
C PRO A 100 -18.34 -0.19 4.92
N ALA A 101 -17.81 -1.03 4.04
CA ALA A 101 -18.12 -1.02 2.62
C ALA A 101 -18.27 -2.45 2.07
N ASP A 102 -18.85 -2.58 0.88
CA ASP A 102 -19.01 -3.89 0.23
C ASP A 102 -17.65 -4.46 -0.19
N VAL A 103 -16.73 -3.56 -0.57
CA VAL A 103 -15.34 -3.88 -0.91
C VAL A 103 -14.39 -3.03 -0.09
N ILE A 104 -13.40 -3.65 0.54
CA ILE A 104 -12.26 -2.97 1.17
C ILE A 104 -11.00 -3.34 0.41
N ILE A 105 -10.31 -2.33 -0.11
CA ILE A 105 -9.01 -2.48 -0.76
C ILE A 105 -7.93 -2.03 0.23
N VAL A 106 -7.10 -2.95 0.69
CA VAL A 106 -5.89 -2.64 1.46
C VAL A 106 -4.73 -2.56 0.47
N GLU A 107 -4.06 -1.39 0.38
CA GLU A 107 -2.95 -1.22 -0.55
C GLU A 107 -1.65 -0.86 0.17
N GLY A 108 -0.52 -1.39 -0.31
CA GLY A 108 0.78 -1.02 0.24
C GLY A 108 1.93 -1.93 -0.18
N ILE A 109 3.15 -1.45 0.06
CA ILE A 109 4.35 -2.21 -0.33
C ILE A 109 4.62 -3.43 0.56
N LEU A 110 4.20 -3.41 1.82
CA LEU A 110 4.54 -4.42 2.83
C LEU A 110 3.34 -5.26 3.32
N ILE A 111 2.14 -5.03 2.81
CA ILE A 111 0.92 -5.68 3.32
C ILE A 111 0.95 -7.21 3.24
N PHE A 112 1.74 -7.78 2.34
CA PHE A 112 1.89 -9.23 2.24
C PHE A 112 3.02 -9.78 3.11
N THR A 113 3.78 -8.96 3.82
CA THR A 113 4.81 -9.43 4.74
C THR A 113 4.23 -9.96 6.06
N ASP A 114 3.05 -9.44 6.48
CA ASP A 114 2.39 -9.89 7.70
C ASP A 114 1.44 -11.08 7.45
N PRO A 115 1.72 -12.27 8.04
CA PRO A 115 0.91 -13.46 7.79
C PRO A 115 -0.51 -13.36 8.35
N LYS A 116 -0.73 -12.58 9.43
CA LYS A 116 -2.04 -12.42 10.03
C LYS A 116 -2.91 -11.47 9.19
N LEU A 117 -2.31 -10.43 8.62
CA LEU A 117 -3.00 -9.51 7.70
C LEU A 117 -3.42 -10.24 6.42
N ARG A 118 -2.53 -11.08 5.84
CA ARG A 118 -2.88 -11.89 4.65
C ARG A 118 -4.11 -12.78 4.85
N LYS A 119 -4.33 -13.29 6.07
CA LYS A 119 -5.49 -14.15 6.39
C LYS A 119 -6.82 -13.38 6.40
N LEU A 120 -6.78 -12.06 6.48
CA LEU A 120 -7.97 -11.21 6.40
C LEU A 120 -8.32 -10.81 4.97
N MET A 121 -7.50 -11.18 3.99
CA MET A 121 -7.69 -10.85 2.57
C MET A 121 -8.26 -12.04 1.81
N ASP A 122 -9.38 -11.81 1.12
CA ASP A 122 -10.02 -12.80 0.25
C ASP A 122 -9.31 -12.93 -1.09
N ILE A 123 -8.84 -11.79 -1.64
CA ILE A 123 -8.09 -11.73 -2.90
C ILE A 123 -6.78 -10.97 -2.66
N LYS A 124 -5.68 -11.54 -3.13
CA LYS A 124 -4.34 -10.96 -3.02
C LYS A 124 -3.77 -10.71 -4.40
N ILE A 125 -3.53 -9.45 -4.73
CA ILE A 125 -3.03 -9.00 -6.03
C ILE A 125 -1.63 -8.41 -5.85
N PHE A 126 -0.67 -8.88 -6.63
CA PHE A 126 0.66 -8.27 -6.67
C PHE A 126 0.85 -7.51 -7.98
N VAL A 127 1.12 -6.22 -7.88
CA VAL A 127 1.40 -5.34 -9.02
C VAL A 127 2.89 -5.36 -9.30
N ASP A 128 3.26 -5.96 -10.40
CA ASP A 128 4.65 -6.17 -10.82
C ASP A 128 5.06 -5.16 -11.90
N ALA A 129 6.31 -4.73 -11.87
CA ALA A 129 6.94 -3.90 -12.89
C ALA A 129 8.45 -4.08 -12.80
N ASP A 130 9.13 -3.93 -13.92
CA ASP A 130 10.58 -4.08 -14.01
C ASP A 130 11.31 -3.06 -13.11
N ASP A 131 12.47 -3.43 -12.62
CA ASP A 131 13.20 -2.66 -11.61
C ASP A 131 13.61 -1.27 -12.11
N ASP A 132 13.99 -1.15 -13.38
CA ASP A 132 14.35 0.11 -14.04
C ASP A 132 13.12 1.02 -14.21
N ASP A 133 11.98 0.48 -14.63
CA ASP A 133 10.71 1.20 -14.70
C ASP A 133 10.29 1.75 -13.34
N ARG A 134 10.40 0.92 -12.30
CA ARG A 134 10.09 1.34 -10.93
C ARG A 134 11.03 2.43 -10.45
N LEU A 135 12.35 2.28 -10.74
CA LEU A 135 13.35 3.30 -10.40
C LEU A 135 13.03 4.63 -11.08
N MET A 136 12.78 4.62 -12.39
CA MET A 136 12.44 5.85 -13.14
C MET A 136 11.21 6.56 -12.58
N ARG A 137 10.16 5.79 -12.25
CA ARG A 137 8.92 6.35 -11.67
C ARG A 137 9.15 6.90 -10.25
N VAL A 138 9.96 6.23 -9.43
CA VAL A 138 10.33 6.72 -8.09
C VAL A 138 11.16 8.00 -8.20
N MET A 139 12.14 8.06 -9.12
CA MET A 139 12.94 9.27 -9.37
C MET A 139 12.05 10.43 -9.82
N ALA A 140 11.21 10.23 -10.82
CA ALA A 140 10.31 11.28 -11.31
C ALA A 140 9.43 11.83 -10.18
N ARG A 141 8.78 10.97 -9.41
CA ARG A 141 7.93 11.36 -8.28
C ARG A 141 8.71 12.10 -7.19
N ASP A 142 9.83 11.55 -6.74
CA ASP A 142 10.53 12.11 -5.58
C ASP A 142 11.27 13.41 -5.93
N ILE A 143 11.73 13.59 -7.19
CA ILE A 143 12.35 14.83 -7.66
C ILE A 143 11.28 15.89 -7.95
N VAL A 144 10.28 15.56 -8.78
CA VAL A 144 9.33 16.55 -9.31
C VAL A 144 8.25 16.89 -8.28
N GLU A 145 7.68 15.88 -7.60
CA GLU A 145 6.54 16.09 -6.71
C GLU A 145 6.97 16.37 -5.26
N ARG A 146 8.11 15.80 -4.82
CA ARG A 146 8.58 15.89 -3.43
C ARG A 146 9.79 16.79 -3.23
N GLY A 147 10.33 17.39 -4.32
CA GLY A 147 11.43 18.32 -4.28
C GLY A 147 12.74 17.74 -3.76
N LYS A 148 12.98 16.43 -3.93
CA LYS A 148 14.23 15.78 -3.50
C LYS A 148 15.29 15.92 -4.57
N THR A 149 16.58 15.93 -4.16
CA THR A 149 17.69 15.96 -5.12
C THR A 149 17.91 14.57 -5.74
N VAL A 150 18.53 14.53 -6.91
CA VAL A 150 18.87 13.28 -7.61
C VAL A 150 19.77 12.40 -6.73
N GLU A 151 20.79 13.01 -6.10
CA GLU A 151 21.75 12.34 -5.22
C GLU A 151 21.01 11.67 -4.04
N TRP A 152 20.08 12.39 -3.43
CA TRP A 152 19.27 11.85 -2.32
C TRP A 152 18.43 10.65 -2.75
N VAL A 153 17.78 10.74 -3.94
CA VAL A 153 16.95 9.64 -4.45
C VAL A 153 17.79 8.41 -4.75
N ILE A 154 18.95 8.57 -5.39
CA ILE A 154 19.88 7.47 -5.71
C ILE A 154 20.40 6.81 -4.42
N GLU A 155 20.81 7.62 -3.44
CA GLU A 155 21.31 7.13 -2.16
C GLU A 155 20.22 6.33 -1.42
N ARG A 156 19.01 6.89 -1.30
CA ARG A 156 17.88 6.22 -0.67
C ARG A 156 17.51 4.92 -1.39
N TYR A 157 17.46 4.95 -2.73
CA TYR A 157 17.16 3.76 -3.51
C TYR A 157 18.17 2.64 -3.26
N SER A 158 19.45 2.97 -3.28
CA SER A 158 20.54 2.01 -3.10
C SER A 158 20.62 1.46 -1.68
N LYS A 159 20.44 2.33 -0.67
CA LYS A 159 20.60 1.95 0.76
C LYS A 159 19.36 1.32 1.39
N THR A 160 18.16 1.68 0.93
CA THR A 160 16.91 1.25 1.57
C THR A 160 15.94 0.60 0.59
N VAL A 161 15.47 1.31 -0.42
CA VAL A 161 14.36 0.84 -1.27
C VAL A 161 14.68 -0.49 -1.95
N LYS A 162 15.82 -0.59 -2.63
CA LYS A 162 16.23 -1.82 -3.33
C LYS A 162 16.51 -3.00 -2.38
N PRO A 163 17.29 -2.85 -1.29
CA PRO A 163 17.49 -3.93 -0.32
C PRO A 163 16.18 -4.43 0.31
N MET A 164 15.30 -3.53 0.71
CA MET A 164 14.01 -3.90 1.31
C MET A 164 13.06 -4.55 0.30
N TYR A 165 13.09 -4.09 -0.95
CA TYR A 165 12.34 -4.75 -2.01
C TYR A 165 12.77 -6.21 -2.16
N LEU A 166 14.06 -6.46 -2.29
CA LEU A 166 14.61 -7.82 -2.47
C LEU A 166 14.40 -8.71 -1.24
N GLN A 167 14.46 -8.13 -0.04
CA GLN A 167 14.35 -8.89 1.20
C GLN A 167 12.90 -9.20 1.60
N PHE A 168 11.97 -8.27 1.40
CA PHE A 168 10.62 -8.38 1.95
C PHE A 168 9.52 -8.34 0.88
N ILE A 169 9.63 -7.45 -0.10
CA ILE A 169 8.51 -7.16 -1.01
C ILE A 169 8.45 -8.20 -2.12
N GLU A 170 9.54 -8.38 -2.84
CA GLU A 170 9.62 -9.35 -3.95
C GLU A 170 9.31 -10.78 -3.48
N PRO A 171 9.89 -11.31 -2.37
CA PRO A 171 9.53 -12.64 -1.90
C PRO A 171 8.06 -12.79 -1.47
N SER A 172 7.38 -11.70 -1.15
CA SER A 172 5.97 -11.70 -0.77
C SER A 172 5.02 -11.92 -1.97
N LYS A 173 5.50 -11.72 -3.19
CA LYS A 173 4.79 -11.98 -4.45
C LYS A 173 4.22 -13.41 -4.53
N ARG A 174 4.89 -14.40 -3.93
CA ARG A 174 4.41 -15.79 -3.86
C ARG A 174 3.08 -15.97 -3.12
N TYR A 175 2.65 -14.99 -2.34
CA TYR A 175 1.39 -15.03 -1.61
C TYR A 175 0.23 -14.43 -2.40
N ALA A 176 0.49 -13.86 -3.56
CA ALA A 176 -0.54 -13.31 -4.42
C ALA A 176 -1.32 -14.42 -5.14
N ASP A 177 -2.63 -14.23 -5.25
CA ASP A 177 -3.51 -15.06 -6.06
C ASP A 177 -3.42 -14.66 -7.54
N ILE A 178 -3.14 -13.35 -7.80
CA ILE A 178 -3.02 -12.75 -9.14
C ILE A 178 -1.80 -11.83 -9.18
N ILE A 179 -1.06 -11.88 -10.28
CA ILE A 179 0.04 -10.94 -10.57
C ILE A 179 -0.34 -10.09 -11.77
N ILE A 180 -0.30 -8.75 -11.62
CA ILE A 180 -0.52 -7.80 -12.71
C ILE A 180 0.85 -7.34 -13.21
N PRO A 181 1.32 -7.80 -14.38
CA PRO A 181 2.53 -7.27 -14.98
C PRO A 181 2.31 -5.86 -15.54
N GLN A 182 3.36 -5.06 -15.62
CA GLN A 182 3.37 -3.69 -16.17
C GLN A 182 2.51 -2.67 -15.38
N GLY A 183 2.05 -3.02 -14.19
CA GLY A 183 1.31 -2.11 -13.32
C GLY A 183 0.00 -1.60 -13.92
N GLY A 184 -0.29 -0.33 -13.70
CA GLY A 184 -1.54 0.31 -14.12
C GLY A 184 -1.73 0.47 -15.64
N HIS A 185 -0.74 0.14 -16.45
CA HIS A 185 -0.84 0.13 -17.91
C HIS A 185 -1.52 -1.11 -18.47
N ASN A 186 -1.62 -2.18 -17.69
CA ASN A 186 -2.26 -3.43 -18.10
C ASN A 186 -3.78 -3.38 -17.93
N LYS A 187 -4.45 -2.68 -18.84
CA LYS A 187 -5.91 -2.54 -18.85
C LYS A 187 -6.65 -3.88 -18.86
N VAL A 188 -6.16 -4.84 -19.66
CA VAL A 188 -6.80 -6.17 -19.77
C VAL A 188 -6.81 -6.88 -18.42
N ALA A 189 -5.70 -6.86 -17.68
CA ALA A 189 -5.64 -7.47 -16.35
C ALA A 189 -6.59 -6.76 -15.36
N ILE A 190 -6.66 -5.42 -15.41
CA ILE A 190 -7.54 -4.63 -14.57
C ILE A 190 -9.01 -4.97 -14.87
N ASP A 191 -9.41 -5.01 -16.13
CA ASP A 191 -10.78 -5.34 -16.55
C ASP A 191 -11.21 -6.75 -16.08
N VAL A 192 -10.32 -7.74 -16.23
CA VAL A 192 -10.57 -9.12 -15.76
C VAL A 192 -10.74 -9.16 -14.23
N ILE A 193 -9.91 -8.42 -13.50
CA ILE A 193 -9.97 -8.38 -12.04
C ILE A 193 -11.26 -7.69 -11.59
N SER A 194 -11.61 -6.54 -12.16
CA SER A 194 -12.84 -5.81 -11.82
C SER A 194 -14.07 -6.69 -12.06
N ALA A 195 -14.16 -7.35 -13.21
CA ALA A 195 -15.26 -8.29 -13.50
C ALA A 195 -15.30 -9.47 -12.51
N THR A 196 -14.15 -9.96 -12.04
CA THR A 196 -14.07 -11.03 -11.04
C THR A 196 -14.57 -10.57 -9.67
N ILE A 197 -14.22 -9.33 -9.27
CA ILE A 197 -14.70 -8.71 -8.03
C ILE A 197 -16.22 -8.56 -8.07
N GLU A 198 -16.77 -7.96 -9.12
CA GLU A 198 -18.22 -7.80 -9.31
C GLU A 198 -18.96 -9.16 -9.21
N LYS A 199 -18.44 -10.18 -9.89
CA LYS A 199 -19.02 -11.53 -9.83
C LYS A 199 -18.96 -12.13 -8.42
N SER A 200 -17.97 -11.78 -7.61
CA SER A 200 -17.83 -12.29 -6.24
C SER A 200 -18.81 -11.63 -5.28
N LEU A 201 -19.21 -10.39 -5.56
CA LEU A 201 -20.19 -9.63 -4.78
C LEU A 201 -21.64 -10.06 -5.06
N ASN A 202 -21.90 -10.54 -6.28
CA ASN A 202 -23.24 -10.97 -6.72
C ASN A 202 -23.55 -12.44 -6.39
N LYS A 203 -22.75 -13.10 -5.57
CA LYS A 203 -22.98 -14.45 -5.03
C LYS A 203 -23.54 -14.39 -3.63
#